data_7c3927127d5452ba7ff538afc185b6ce
#
_entry.id   7c3927127d5452ba7ff538afc185b6ce
#
_cell.length_a   1.000
_cell.length_b   1.000
_cell.length_c   1.000
_cell.angle_alpha   90.00
_cell.angle_beta   90.00
_cell.angle_gamma   90.00
#
_symmetry.space_group_name_H-M   'P 1'
#
loop_
_entity.id
_entity.type
_entity.pdbx_description
1 polymer ?
#
loop_
_entity_poly.entity_id
_entity_poly.type
_entity_poly.pdbx_seq_one_letter_code
_entity_poly.pdbx_strand_id
1 'polypeptide(L)'
;MNIILASKSGVRKKILETNNVKCEVVPSNVDEDEVKESLIKEGATPKLISKNLAELKANKISKRKQDQIVLGADSVIDLKGELISKPNDRREALKILQKLNGERHQLISSVCISKNGSMIWNYTDSASLTMKELNLDQIKSYLKKVDDKKLYAYGVYQIEAGGKNLFS
;
A
#
# COMPACT_ATOMS: atom_id res chain seq x y z
N MET A 1 -16.82 -13.37 15.00
CA MET A 1 -16.08 -13.90 13.83
C MET A 1 -14.66 -13.39 13.89
N ASN A 2 -13.69 -14.27 13.83
CA ASN A 2 -12.27 -13.88 13.78
C ASN A 2 -11.79 -13.99 12.34
N ILE A 3 -11.25 -12.94 11.77
CA ILE A 3 -10.71 -12.95 10.41
C ILE A 3 -9.19 -13.00 10.42
N ILE A 4 -8.59 -13.47 9.35
CA ILE A 4 -7.14 -13.43 9.16
C ILE A 4 -6.80 -12.24 8.29
N LEU A 5 -5.87 -11.40 8.74
CA LEU A 5 -5.29 -10.33 7.95
C LEU A 5 -3.96 -10.78 7.35
N ALA A 6 -3.94 -10.99 6.04
CA ALA A 6 -2.75 -11.40 5.27
C ALA A 6 -1.81 -10.21 5.00
N SER A 7 -1.41 -9.50 6.06
CA SER A 7 -0.59 -8.28 5.94
C SER A 7 0.27 -8.08 7.17
N LYS A 8 1.48 -7.50 6.98
CA LYS A 8 2.35 -7.04 8.08
C LYS A 8 1.98 -5.62 8.56
N SER A 9 1.05 -4.94 7.90
CA SER A 9 0.72 -3.53 8.17
C SER A 9 0.01 -3.35 9.51
N GLY A 10 0.68 -2.70 10.46
CA GLY A 10 0.07 -2.30 11.74
C GLY A 10 -1.08 -1.30 11.56
N VAL A 11 -1.03 -0.45 10.53
CA VAL A 11 -2.11 0.50 10.20
C VAL A 11 -3.38 -0.24 9.81
N ARG A 12 -3.29 -1.25 8.94
CA ARG A 12 -4.46 -2.05 8.53
C ARG A 12 -5.07 -2.82 9.70
N LYS A 13 -4.23 -3.40 10.56
CA LYS A 13 -4.69 -4.03 11.80
C LYS A 13 -5.46 -3.05 12.67
N LYS A 14 -4.89 -1.87 12.90
CA LYS A 14 -5.53 -0.81 13.70
C LYS A 14 -6.87 -0.36 13.12
N ILE A 15 -6.97 -0.21 11.79
CA ILE A 15 -8.24 0.13 11.12
C ILE A 15 -9.32 -0.91 11.43
N LEU A 16 -9.00 -2.21 11.33
CA LEU A 16 -9.94 -3.28 11.64
C LEU A 16 -10.37 -3.24 13.12
N GLU A 17 -9.42 -3.16 14.04
CA GLU A 17 -9.65 -3.14 15.48
C GLU A 17 -10.49 -1.92 15.92
N THR A 18 -10.22 -0.73 15.36
CA THR A 18 -10.98 0.49 15.61
C THR A 18 -12.45 0.36 15.16
N ASN A 19 -12.70 -0.49 14.17
CA ASN A 19 -14.05 -0.79 13.69
C ASN A 19 -14.63 -2.09 14.30
N ASN A 20 -14.10 -2.52 15.44
CA ASN A 20 -14.54 -3.71 16.18
C ASN A 20 -14.41 -5.04 15.41
N VAL A 21 -13.53 -5.08 14.43
CA VAL A 21 -13.21 -6.30 13.69
C VAL A 21 -11.96 -6.94 14.28
N LYS A 22 -12.13 -8.05 14.99
CA LYS A 22 -11.00 -8.84 15.52
C LYS A 22 -10.31 -9.59 14.40
N CYS A 23 -8.98 -9.51 14.35
CA CYS A 23 -8.20 -10.21 13.34
C CYS A 23 -6.92 -10.83 13.92
N GLU A 24 -6.56 -11.99 13.35
CA GLU A 24 -5.24 -12.60 13.49
C GLU A 24 -4.35 -12.11 12.33
N VAL A 25 -3.14 -11.65 12.63
CA VAL A 25 -2.18 -11.24 11.58
C VAL A 25 -1.34 -12.45 11.15
N VAL A 26 -1.45 -12.80 9.86
CA VAL A 26 -0.64 -13.85 9.23
C VAL A 26 0.00 -13.29 7.96
N PRO A 27 1.27 -12.88 8.00
CA PRO A 27 1.95 -12.32 6.83
C PRO A 27 1.95 -13.26 5.64
N SER A 28 1.61 -12.74 4.46
CA SER A 28 1.54 -13.55 3.23
C SER A 28 2.92 -13.93 2.67
N ASN A 29 3.95 -13.10 2.95
CA ASN A 29 5.31 -13.27 2.41
C ASN A 29 5.32 -13.48 0.88
N VAL A 30 4.53 -12.66 0.18
CA VAL A 30 4.56 -12.55 -1.28
C VAL A 30 5.74 -11.68 -1.68
N ASP A 31 6.49 -12.08 -2.70
CA ASP A 31 7.47 -11.22 -3.34
C ASP A 31 6.74 -10.17 -4.20
N GLU A 32 6.48 -9.02 -3.56
CA GLU A 32 5.68 -7.96 -4.19
C GLU A 32 6.42 -7.29 -5.35
N ASP A 33 7.75 -7.22 -5.29
CA ASP A 33 8.56 -6.56 -6.32
C ASP A 33 8.59 -7.40 -7.60
N GLU A 34 8.78 -8.70 -7.47
CA GLU A 34 8.71 -9.64 -8.61
C GLU A 34 7.33 -9.59 -9.29
N VAL A 35 6.26 -9.61 -8.51
CA VAL A 35 4.89 -9.53 -9.04
C VAL A 35 4.64 -8.20 -9.76
N LYS A 36 5.07 -7.07 -9.16
CA LYS A 36 4.95 -5.75 -9.79
C LYS A 36 5.71 -5.66 -11.10
N GLU A 37 6.95 -6.11 -11.13
CA GLU A 37 7.77 -6.11 -12.35
C GLU A 37 7.13 -6.92 -13.48
N SER A 38 6.62 -8.11 -13.16
CA SER A 38 5.94 -8.96 -14.15
C SER A 38 4.69 -8.27 -14.71
N LEU A 39 3.84 -7.74 -13.84
CA LEU A 39 2.61 -7.07 -14.25
C LEU A 39 2.86 -5.78 -15.04
N ILE A 40 3.90 -5.01 -14.69
CA ILE A 40 4.31 -3.82 -15.44
C ILE A 40 4.77 -4.19 -16.85
N LYS A 41 5.55 -5.27 -17.00
CA LYS A 41 5.98 -5.76 -18.32
C LYS A 41 4.80 -6.19 -19.20
N GLU A 42 3.72 -6.66 -18.60
CA GLU A 42 2.48 -7.01 -19.28
C GLU A 42 1.56 -5.81 -19.56
N GLY A 43 1.97 -4.61 -19.17
CA GLY A 43 1.20 -3.38 -19.39
C GLY A 43 0.07 -3.15 -18.38
N ALA A 44 0.12 -3.80 -17.23
CA ALA A 44 -0.89 -3.61 -16.19
C ALA A 44 -0.88 -2.19 -15.61
N THR A 45 -2.07 -1.64 -15.38
CA THR A 45 -2.22 -0.34 -14.70
C THR A 45 -1.92 -0.45 -13.21
N PRO A 46 -1.55 0.65 -12.52
CA PRO A 46 -1.38 0.64 -11.06
C PRO A 46 -2.60 0.08 -10.30
N LYS A 47 -3.81 0.40 -10.75
CA LYS A 47 -5.05 -0.14 -10.18
C LYS A 47 -5.12 -1.68 -10.28
N LEU A 48 -4.78 -2.22 -11.43
CA LEU A 48 -4.78 -3.68 -11.65
C LEU A 48 -3.70 -4.35 -10.80
N ILE A 49 -2.52 -3.74 -10.68
CA ILE A 49 -1.42 -4.23 -9.84
C ILE A 49 -1.85 -4.30 -8.37
N SER A 50 -2.45 -3.24 -7.84
CA SER A 50 -2.98 -3.22 -6.47
C SER A 50 -4.01 -4.33 -6.22
N LYS A 51 -4.94 -4.50 -7.16
CA LYS A 51 -5.97 -5.54 -7.09
C LYS A 51 -5.37 -6.95 -7.08
N ASN A 52 -4.45 -7.23 -8.00
CA ASN A 52 -3.77 -8.53 -8.08
C ASN A 52 -2.96 -8.85 -6.82
N LEU A 53 -2.24 -7.87 -6.26
CA LEU A 53 -1.47 -8.07 -5.04
C LEU A 53 -2.38 -8.34 -3.83
N ALA A 54 -3.49 -7.63 -3.69
CA ALA A 54 -4.45 -7.88 -2.63
C ALA A 54 -5.03 -9.30 -2.70
N GLU A 55 -5.41 -9.74 -3.90
CA GLU A 55 -5.92 -11.09 -4.16
C GLU A 55 -4.88 -12.18 -3.90
N LEU A 56 -3.67 -12.00 -4.41
CA LEU A 56 -2.57 -12.95 -4.24
C LEU A 56 -2.23 -13.17 -2.76
N LYS A 57 -2.19 -12.09 -1.97
CA LYS A 57 -1.96 -12.15 -0.52
C LYS A 57 -3.06 -12.93 0.19
N ALA A 58 -4.32 -12.62 -0.10
CA ALA A 58 -5.47 -13.29 0.50
C ALA A 58 -5.53 -14.77 0.11
N ASN A 59 -5.41 -15.09 -1.18
CA ASN A 59 -5.48 -16.46 -1.68
C ASN A 59 -4.35 -17.34 -1.12
N LYS A 60 -3.13 -16.83 -1.04
CA LYS A 60 -1.97 -17.58 -0.53
C LYS A 60 -2.18 -18.04 0.92
N ILE A 61 -2.71 -17.16 1.77
CA ILE A 61 -2.97 -17.52 3.18
C ILE A 61 -4.21 -18.38 3.30
N SER A 62 -5.27 -18.11 2.55
CA SER A 62 -6.52 -18.87 2.64
C SER A 62 -6.39 -20.34 2.19
N LYS A 63 -5.42 -20.66 1.32
CA LYS A 63 -5.06 -22.04 0.99
C LYS A 63 -4.54 -22.85 2.18
N ARG A 64 -3.91 -22.17 3.14
CA ARG A 64 -3.30 -22.77 4.34
C ARG A 64 -4.23 -22.74 5.55
N LYS A 65 -5.23 -21.88 5.53
CA LYS A 65 -6.18 -21.62 6.62
C LYS A 65 -7.60 -21.96 6.15
N GLN A 66 -7.85 -23.26 6.02
CA GLN A 66 -9.13 -23.76 5.52
C GLN A 66 -10.30 -23.28 6.37
N ASP A 67 -11.43 -23.03 5.73
CA ASP A 67 -12.69 -22.57 6.31
C ASP A 67 -12.64 -21.20 7.02
N GLN A 68 -11.49 -20.51 7.00
CA GLN A 68 -11.36 -19.18 7.57
C GLN A 68 -11.48 -18.10 6.51
N ILE A 69 -11.99 -16.96 6.93
CA ILE A 69 -12.06 -15.74 6.11
C ILE A 69 -10.70 -15.04 6.18
N VAL A 70 -10.09 -14.79 5.02
CA VAL A 70 -8.79 -14.13 4.90
C VAL A 70 -8.94 -12.83 4.13
N LEU A 71 -8.48 -11.74 4.71
CA LEU A 71 -8.44 -10.41 4.09
C LEU A 71 -7.02 -10.08 3.66
N GLY A 72 -6.85 -9.85 2.36
CA GLY A 72 -5.65 -9.26 1.76
C GLY A 72 -5.90 -7.84 1.35
N ALA A 73 -4.86 -7.01 1.39
CA ALA A 73 -4.95 -5.62 0.95
C ALA A 73 -3.64 -5.15 0.36
N ASP A 74 -3.74 -4.22 -0.58
CA ASP A 74 -2.60 -3.53 -1.18
C ASP A 74 -2.94 -2.07 -1.43
N SER A 75 -1.93 -1.20 -1.37
CA SER A 75 -2.06 0.22 -1.69
C SER A 75 -0.90 0.65 -2.57
N VAL A 76 -1.21 1.39 -3.62
CA VAL A 76 -0.23 1.91 -4.58
C VAL A 76 -0.46 3.39 -4.84
N ILE A 77 0.59 4.09 -5.28
CA ILE A 77 0.50 5.44 -5.79
C ILE A 77 0.54 5.38 -7.32
N ASP A 78 -0.43 6.02 -7.95
CA ASP A 78 -0.49 6.22 -9.40
C ASP A 78 -0.24 7.69 -9.70
N LEU A 79 0.88 7.99 -10.32
CA LEU A 79 1.21 9.32 -10.85
C LEU A 79 1.06 9.29 -12.38
N LYS A 80 -0.07 9.76 -12.89
CA LYS A 80 -0.32 9.87 -14.34
C LYS A 80 -0.12 8.54 -15.09
N GLY A 81 -0.51 7.42 -14.49
CA GLY A 81 -0.38 6.07 -15.04
C GLY A 81 0.91 5.34 -14.64
N GLU A 82 1.83 6.02 -13.98
CA GLU A 82 3.06 5.42 -13.47
C GLU A 82 2.89 4.93 -12.04
N LEU A 83 3.25 3.67 -11.80
CA LEU A 83 3.33 3.11 -10.46
C LEU A 83 4.51 3.70 -9.70
N ILE A 84 4.25 4.35 -8.58
CA ILE A 84 5.29 4.81 -7.66
C ILE A 84 5.44 3.78 -6.54
N SER A 85 6.59 3.12 -6.52
CA SER A 85 6.93 2.11 -5.52
C SER A 85 7.51 2.74 -4.25
N LYS A 86 7.61 1.94 -3.18
CA LYS A 86 8.31 2.33 -1.96
C LYS A 86 9.80 2.53 -2.25
N PRO A 87 10.46 3.49 -1.60
CA PRO A 87 11.88 3.71 -1.81
C PRO A 87 12.72 2.59 -1.16
N ASN A 88 13.84 2.26 -1.78
CA ASN A 88 14.84 1.34 -1.22
C ASN A 88 15.87 2.07 -0.34
N ASP A 89 16.05 3.36 -0.54
CA ASP A 89 16.94 4.21 0.23
C ASP A 89 16.41 5.66 0.31
N ARG A 90 17.08 6.50 1.11
CA ARG A 90 16.71 7.91 1.28
C ARG A 90 16.92 8.75 0.02
N ARG A 91 17.85 8.38 -0.85
CA ARG A 91 18.07 9.07 -2.13
C ARG A 91 16.88 8.84 -3.05
N GLU A 92 16.42 7.61 -3.12
CA GLU A 92 15.22 7.27 -3.90
C GLU A 92 13.97 7.94 -3.33
N ALA A 93 13.82 7.97 -2.00
CA ALA A 93 12.74 8.69 -1.35
C ALA A 93 12.70 10.18 -1.70
N LEU A 94 13.87 10.82 -1.74
CA LEU A 94 13.99 12.21 -2.18
C LEU A 94 13.53 12.41 -3.62
N LYS A 95 13.97 11.54 -4.53
CA LYS A 95 13.55 11.58 -5.95
C LYS A 95 12.04 11.39 -6.11
N ILE A 96 11.45 10.46 -5.35
CA ILE A 96 10.00 10.23 -5.37
C ILE A 96 9.25 11.48 -4.90
N LEU A 97 9.67 12.10 -3.81
CA LEU A 97 9.04 13.33 -3.32
C LEU A 97 9.18 14.49 -4.29
N GLN A 98 10.36 14.64 -4.95
CA GLN A 98 10.54 15.64 -6.01
C GLN A 98 9.61 15.37 -7.21
N LYS A 99 9.38 14.12 -7.55
CA LYS A 99 8.48 13.72 -8.64
C LYS A 99 7.01 14.00 -8.32
N LEU A 100 6.61 13.82 -7.06
CA LEU A 100 5.25 14.10 -6.58
C LEU A 100 5.01 15.58 -6.27
N ASN A 101 6.07 16.39 -6.19
CA ASN A 101 6.03 17.79 -5.74
C ASN A 101 5.15 18.63 -6.67
N GLY A 102 4.14 19.30 -6.10
CA GLY A 102 3.15 20.09 -6.85
C GLY A 102 2.18 19.27 -7.72
N GLU A 103 2.36 17.94 -7.77
CA GLU A 103 1.59 17.08 -8.66
C GLU A 103 0.36 16.47 -7.97
N ARG A 104 -0.67 16.25 -8.77
CA ARG A 104 -1.84 15.47 -8.39
C ARG A 104 -1.62 14.00 -8.74
N HIS A 105 -1.84 13.13 -7.77
CA HIS A 105 -1.73 11.68 -7.95
C HIS A 105 -2.89 10.95 -7.27
N GLN A 106 -3.02 9.66 -7.54
CA GLN A 106 -4.01 8.78 -6.93
C GLN A 106 -3.34 7.87 -5.90
N LEU A 107 -3.93 7.76 -4.72
CA LEU A 107 -3.65 6.67 -3.79
C LEU A 107 -4.74 5.62 -3.99
N ILE A 108 -4.37 4.47 -4.53
CA ILE A 108 -5.29 3.38 -4.86
C ILE A 108 -5.14 2.29 -3.82
N SER A 109 -6.23 1.90 -3.19
CA SER A 109 -6.27 0.82 -2.20
C SER A 109 -7.23 -0.27 -2.64
N SER A 110 -6.75 -1.51 -2.63
CA SER A 110 -7.53 -2.69 -2.97
C SER A 110 -7.60 -3.63 -1.78
N VAL A 111 -8.76 -4.20 -1.56
CA VAL A 111 -9.01 -5.25 -0.57
C VAL A 111 -9.62 -6.46 -1.25
N CYS A 112 -9.27 -7.63 -0.75
CA CYS A 112 -9.76 -8.91 -1.24
C CYS A 112 -10.08 -9.81 -0.06
N ILE A 113 -11.23 -10.47 -0.11
CA ILE A 113 -11.59 -11.50 0.84
C ILE A 113 -11.55 -12.84 0.11
N SER A 114 -10.83 -13.79 0.70
CA SER A 114 -10.69 -15.15 0.17
C SER A 114 -11.05 -16.20 1.22
N LYS A 115 -11.55 -17.32 0.74
CA LYS A 115 -11.81 -18.53 1.52
C LYS A 115 -11.35 -19.75 0.72
N ASN A 116 -10.69 -20.70 1.36
CA ASN A 116 -10.21 -21.95 0.75
C ASN A 116 -9.42 -21.75 -0.55
N GLY A 117 -8.59 -20.69 -0.60
CA GLY A 117 -7.72 -20.41 -1.74
C GLY A 117 -8.36 -19.62 -2.88
N SER A 118 -9.63 -19.24 -2.76
CA SER A 118 -10.36 -18.53 -3.80
C SER A 118 -10.92 -17.20 -3.28
N MET A 119 -10.85 -16.17 -4.11
CA MET A 119 -11.49 -14.91 -3.85
C MET A 119 -13.01 -15.05 -3.84
N ILE A 120 -13.65 -14.50 -2.81
CA ILE A 120 -15.12 -14.44 -2.70
C ILE A 120 -15.65 -13.00 -2.77
N TRP A 121 -14.80 -11.99 -2.54
CA TRP A 121 -15.15 -10.59 -2.63
C TRP A 121 -13.93 -9.71 -2.80
N ASN A 122 -14.06 -8.62 -3.54
CA ASN A 122 -13.03 -7.59 -3.63
C ASN A 122 -13.64 -6.20 -3.78
N TYR A 123 -12.85 -5.20 -3.39
CA TYR A 123 -13.19 -3.80 -3.58
C TYR A 123 -11.92 -2.97 -3.80
N THR A 124 -11.99 -2.01 -4.68
CA THR A 124 -10.89 -1.07 -4.94
C THR A 124 -11.43 0.35 -4.96
N ASP A 125 -10.78 1.22 -4.22
CA ASP A 125 -11.10 2.63 -4.16
C ASP A 125 -9.85 3.49 -4.34
N SER A 126 -10.02 4.76 -4.66
CA SER A 126 -8.92 5.69 -4.88
C SER A 126 -9.22 7.06 -4.30
N ALA A 127 -8.19 7.67 -3.71
CA ALA A 127 -8.21 9.05 -3.26
C ALA A 127 -7.28 9.90 -4.12
N SER A 128 -7.75 11.05 -4.56
CA SER A 128 -6.95 12.06 -5.27
C SER A 128 -6.26 12.96 -4.25
N LEU A 129 -4.95 13.07 -4.35
CA LEU A 129 -4.12 13.88 -3.50
C LEU A 129 -3.29 14.85 -4.34
N THR A 130 -3.20 16.11 -3.93
CA THR A 130 -2.32 17.09 -4.58
C THR A 130 -1.24 17.50 -3.59
N MET A 131 0.02 17.21 -3.91
CA MET A 131 1.14 17.62 -3.09
C MET A 131 1.39 19.11 -3.25
N LYS A 132 1.64 19.79 -2.13
CA LYS A 132 2.06 21.20 -2.16
C LYS A 132 3.36 21.36 -2.94
N GLU A 133 3.54 22.51 -3.57
CA GLU A 133 4.84 22.91 -4.09
C GLU A 133 5.77 23.25 -2.92
N LEU A 134 6.79 22.44 -2.71
CA LEU A 134 7.81 22.60 -1.68
C LEU A 134 9.17 22.83 -2.32
N ASN A 135 10.00 23.65 -1.71
CA ASN A 135 11.39 23.75 -2.11
C ASN A 135 12.22 22.54 -1.60
N LEU A 136 13.44 22.39 -2.12
CA LEU A 136 14.29 21.24 -1.80
C LEU A 136 14.60 21.14 -0.30
N ASP A 137 14.79 22.25 0.40
CA ASP A 137 15.08 22.25 1.82
C ASP A 137 13.88 21.81 2.67
N GLN A 138 12.68 22.18 2.27
CA GLN A 138 11.44 21.73 2.90
C GLN A 138 11.26 20.20 2.72
N ILE A 139 11.50 19.66 1.51
CA ILE A 139 11.44 18.23 1.25
C ILE A 139 12.47 17.47 2.08
N LYS A 140 13.73 17.95 2.12
CA LYS A 140 14.78 17.36 2.94
C LYS A 140 14.46 17.41 4.43
N SER A 141 13.89 18.54 4.89
CA SER A 141 13.46 18.72 6.28
C SER A 141 12.36 17.73 6.67
N TYR A 142 11.40 17.50 5.77
CA TYR A 142 10.38 16.48 5.96
C TYR A 142 10.99 15.07 6.07
N LEU A 143 11.88 14.70 5.13
CA LEU A 143 12.53 13.38 5.14
C LEU A 143 13.34 13.11 6.41
N LYS A 144 13.99 14.12 6.98
CA LYS A 144 14.73 13.98 8.25
C LYS A 144 13.84 13.58 9.42
N LYS A 145 12.55 13.92 9.38
CA LYS A 145 11.58 13.58 10.44
C LYS A 145 10.96 12.19 10.30
N VAL A 146 11.10 11.58 9.13
CA VAL A 146 10.59 10.22 8.85
C VAL A 146 11.67 9.21 9.16
N ASP A 147 11.39 8.24 10.03
CA ASP A 147 12.34 7.15 10.29
C ASP A 147 12.40 6.14 9.14
N ASP A 148 13.56 5.48 9.00
CA ASP A 148 13.82 4.53 7.92
C ASP A 148 12.82 3.36 7.90
N LYS A 149 12.45 2.85 9.06
CA LYS A 149 11.51 1.73 9.18
C LYS A 149 10.15 2.08 8.59
N LYS A 150 9.65 3.29 8.86
CA LYS A 150 8.38 3.78 8.29
C LYS A 150 8.50 4.06 6.81
N LEU A 151 9.59 4.70 6.39
CA LEU A 151 9.86 5.04 5.00
C LEU A 151 9.85 3.81 4.09
N TYR A 152 10.52 2.74 4.50
CA TYR A 152 10.63 1.52 3.69
C TYR A 152 9.41 0.59 3.84
N ALA A 153 8.70 0.65 4.95
CA ALA A 153 7.49 -0.14 5.16
C ALA A 153 6.24 0.45 4.49
N TYR A 154 6.10 1.79 4.49
CA TYR A 154 4.86 2.47 4.09
C TYR A 154 5.03 3.44 2.91
N GLY A 155 6.26 3.76 2.51
CA GLY A 155 6.57 4.70 1.44
C GLY A 155 6.83 6.12 1.94
N VAL A 156 6.90 7.06 1.00
CA VAL A 156 7.40 8.42 1.26
C VAL A 156 6.47 9.28 2.12
N TYR A 157 5.21 8.90 2.30
CA TYR A 157 4.30 9.56 3.23
C TYR A 157 3.31 8.60 3.88
N GLN A 158 2.90 8.95 5.09
CA GLN A 158 1.75 8.39 5.79
C GLN A 158 0.86 9.55 6.23
N ILE A 159 -0.40 9.54 5.80
CA ILE A 159 -1.37 10.59 6.15
C ILE A 159 -1.52 10.67 7.67
N GLU A 160 -1.55 9.54 8.35
CA GLU A 160 -1.75 9.42 9.80
C GLU A 160 -0.53 9.86 10.62
N ALA A 161 0.64 9.92 10.01
CA ALA A 161 1.92 10.18 10.69
C ALA A 161 2.64 11.45 10.21
N GLY A 162 1.89 12.52 9.96
CA GLY A 162 2.45 13.81 9.56
C GLY A 162 2.55 14.02 8.05
N GLY A 163 2.34 12.99 7.25
CA GLY A 163 2.32 13.11 5.78
C GLY A 163 1.23 14.03 5.25
N LYS A 164 0.15 14.20 6.00
CA LYS A 164 -0.94 15.11 5.64
C LYS A 164 -0.48 16.57 5.44
N ASN A 165 0.60 16.99 6.07
CA ASN A 165 1.14 18.34 5.90
C ASN A 165 1.77 18.60 4.52
N LEU A 166 2.04 17.54 3.74
CA LEU A 166 2.54 17.63 2.37
C LEU A 166 1.45 18.00 1.36
N PHE A 167 0.18 17.89 1.73
CA PHE A 167 -0.94 18.05 0.83
C PHE A 167 -1.71 19.36 1.07
N SER A 168 -2.30 19.86 0.01
CA SER A 168 -3.16 21.05 0.02
C SER A 168 -4.60 20.70 0.38
#